data_ba5b6f2bc7fff98401178635e96effbb
#
_entry.id   ba5b6f2bc7fff98401178635e96effbb
#
_cell.length_a   1.000
_cell.length_b   1.000
_cell.length_c   1.000
_cell.angle_alpha   90.00
_cell.angle_beta   90.00
_cell.angle_gamma   90.00
#
_symmetry.space_group_name_H-M   'P 1'
#
loop_
_entity.id
_entity.type
_entity.pdbx_description
1 polymer ?
#
loop_
_entity_poly.entity_id
_entity_poly.type
_entity_poly.pdbx_seq_one_letter_code
_entity_poly.pdbx_strand_id
1 'polypeptide(L)'
;MIPNAWAGFDFGLGPDVDMLRKTVADFAADRIAPRADEIDRSNIFPRELWPEMGALGLHGITVEEEYGGAGLGYLAHCVAMEEVSRASAAVGLSYGAHSNLCVNQLRRNGSVAQKRKYLPKLISGEHVGALAMSEPGAGSDVVSMTTTAAKRGDRYVLNGSKMWITNGPVADTLVIYAKTDRTAGARGITAFIVEKGMKGFAPAQKLDKLGMRGSDTSELVFTDCEVPEENVLGAVGNGVNVLMSGLDYERVVLAAGPLGIMQACMDVVVPYVHDRKQFGQPIGSFQMMQAKLADMYVTMNAAKSYVYAVARACDEGRTTREDAAGAILYAAERATWMALEAIQCLGGNGYINDFPTGRLLRDAKLYEIGAGTSEIRRMLIGREIFEKTR
;
A
#
# COMPACT_ATOMS: atom_id res chain seq x y z
N MET A 1 16.13 13.24 -11.22
CA MET A 1 17.46 12.64 -10.90
C MET A 1 18.24 13.70 -10.14
N ILE A 2 18.80 13.38 -8.98
CA ILE A 2 19.63 14.33 -8.22
C ILE A 2 20.91 14.56 -9.02
N PRO A 3 21.23 15.81 -9.42
CA PRO A 3 22.46 16.11 -10.13
C PRO A 3 23.67 15.77 -9.25
N ASN A 4 24.75 15.28 -9.87
CA ASN A 4 25.98 14.89 -9.19
C ASN A 4 25.76 13.73 -8.22
N ALA A 5 25.45 12.57 -8.79
CA ALA A 5 25.30 11.25 -8.18
C ALA A 5 25.77 11.16 -6.72
N TRP A 6 25.01 11.77 -5.79
CA TRP A 6 25.23 11.58 -4.38
C TRP A 6 24.82 10.15 -4.05
N ALA A 7 25.79 9.32 -3.72
CA ALA A 7 25.54 7.99 -3.24
C ALA A 7 24.79 8.10 -1.91
N GLY A 8 23.52 7.66 -1.87
CA GLY A 8 22.73 7.58 -0.64
C GLY A 8 23.40 6.67 0.37
N PHE A 9 22.81 6.59 1.58
CA PHE A 9 23.27 5.66 2.59
C PHE A 9 23.07 4.21 2.11
N ASP A 10 24.12 3.40 2.20
CA ASP A 10 24.07 1.98 1.88
C ASP A 10 23.49 1.20 3.08
N PHE A 11 22.33 0.57 2.88
CA PHE A 11 21.67 -0.25 3.89
C PHE A 11 22.13 -1.72 3.88
N GLY A 12 23.04 -2.11 2.99
CA GLY A 12 23.54 -3.48 2.88
C GLY A 12 22.41 -4.48 2.62
N LEU A 13 21.51 -4.18 1.66
CA LEU A 13 20.34 -5.02 1.39
C LEU A 13 20.70 -6.33 0.66
N GLY A 14 21.84 -6.35 0.01
CA GLY A 14 22.36 -7.48 -0.76
C GLY A 14 22.13 -7.34 -2.27
N PRO A 15 22.94 -8.07 -3.07
CA PRO A 15 23.03 -7.84 -4.52
C PRO A 15 21.71 -8.09 -5.26
N ASP A 16 20.94 -9.08 -4.84
CA ASP A 16 19.65 -9.42 -5.49
C ASP A 16 18.61 -8.33 -5.26
N VAL A 17 18.53 -7.79 -4.04
CA VAL A 17 17.62 -6.71 -3.69
C VAL A 17 18.06 -5.39 -4.35
N ASP A 18 19.36 -5.15 -4.44
CA ASP A 18 19.92 -3.97 -5.12
C ASP A 18 19.66 -4.03 -6.64
N MET A 19 19.78 -5.20 -7.25
CA MET A 19 19.43 -5.41 -8.65
C MET A 19 17.93 -5.21 -8.89
N LEU A 20 17.07 -5.75 -8.01
CA LEU A 20 15.63 -5.52 -8.06
C LEU A 20 15.31 -4.02 -7.95
N ARG A 21 15.93 -3.32 -6.97
CA ARG A 21 15.77 -1.87 -6.80
C ARG A 21 16.08 -1.14 -8.10
N LYS A 22 17.23 -1.44 -8.70
CA LYS A 22 17.61 -0.81 -9.96
C LYS A 22 16.60 -1.05 -11.07
N THR A 23 16.18 -2.30 -11.25
CA THR A 23 15.19 -2.68 -12.28
C THR A 23 13.87 -1.95 -12.10
N VAL A 24 13.36 -1.89 -10.84
CA VAL A 24 12.10 -1.21 -10.55
C VAL A 24 12.25 0.30 -10.67
N ALA A 25 13.37 0.88 -10.23
CA ALA A 25 13.64 2.31 -10.36
C ALA A 25 13.73 2.75 -11.82
N ASP A 26 14.41 1.98 -12.66
CA ASP A 26 14.52 2.27 -14.11
C ASP A 26 13.12 2.20 -14.78
N PHE A 27 12.34 1.15 -14.48
CA PHE A 27 10.96 1.04 -14.96
C PHE A 27 10.08 2.20 -14.49
N ALA A 28 10.13 2.51 -13.21
CA ALA A 28 9.31 3.57 -12.62
C ALA A 28 9.67 4.95 -13.18
N ALA A 29 10.95 5.21 -13.41
CA ALA A 29 11.44 6.45 -14.03
C ALA A 29 11.00 6.60 -15.50
N ASP A 30 10.93 5.48 -16.25
CA ASP A 30 10.56 5.48 -17.66
C ASP A 30 9.04 5.48 -17.88
N ARG A 31 8.30 4.66 -17.12
CA ARG A 31 6.88 4.36 -17.38
C ARG A 31 5.91 5.09 -16.48
N ILE A 32 6.31 5.46 -15.25
CA ILE A 32 5.41 6.02 -14.23
C ILE A 32 5.69 7.52 -14.00
N ALA A 33 6.92 7.89 -13.71
CA ALA A 33 7.28 9.25 -13.32
C ALA A 33 6.87 10.34 -14.34
N PRO A 34 7.04 10.13 -15.68
CA PRO A 34 6.66 11.15 -16.67
C PRO A 34 5.14 11.43 -16.70
N ARG A 35 4.33 10.51 -16.17
CA ARG A 35 2.86 10.59 -16.19
C ARG A 35 2.26 10.92 -14.83
N ALA A 36 3.08 11.06 -13.79
CA ALA A 36 2.60 11.19 -12.41
C ALA A 36 1.67 12.40 -12.20
N ASP A 37 1.95 13.54 -12.84
CA ASP A 37 1.11 14.73 -12.77
C ASP A 37 -0.18 14.60 -13.56
N GLU A 38 -0.16 13.91 -14.71
CA GLU A 38 -1.35 13.59 -15.48
C GLU A 38 -2.28 12.65 -14.70
N ILE A 39 -1.70 11.61 -14.08
CA ILE A 39 -2.42 10.64 -13.24
C ILE A 39 -3.14 11.36 -12.09
N ASP A 40 -2.46 12.29 -11.40
CA ASP A 40 -3.06 13.09 -10.32
C ASP A 40 -4.19 14.00 -10.85
N ARG A 41 -3.94 14.73 -11.92
CA ARG A 41 -4.95 15.67 -12.48
C ARG A 41 -6.17 14.96 -13.03
N SER A 42 -5.98 13.91 -13.83
CA SER A 42 -7.07 13.17 -14.46
C SER A 42 -7.81 12.25 -13.50
N ASN A 43 -7.16 11.86 -12.39
CA ASN A 43 -7.63 10.81 -11.47
C ASN A 43 -7.87 9.47 -12.19
N ILE A 44 -7.06 9.12 -13.18
CA ILE A 44 -7.17 7.89 -13.99
C ILE A 44 -5.90 7.05 -13.80
N PHE A 45 -6.09 5.76 -13.46
CA PHE A 45 -5.00 4.80 -13.42
C PHE A 45 -4.64 4.31 -14.83
N PRO A 46 -3.36 4.35 -15.24
CA PRO A 46 -2.93 3.81 -16.54
C PRO A 46 -2.98 2.27 -16.52
N ARG A 47 -3.97 1.69 -17.16
CA ARG A 47 -4.26 0.25 -17.04
C ARG A 47 -3.17 -0.66 -17.59
N GLU A 48 -2.41 -0.19 -18.56
CA GLU A 48 -1.25 -0.88 -19.13
C GLU A 48 -0.14 -1.15 -18.11
N LEU A 49 -0.09 -0.41 -17.02
CA LEU A 49 0.88 -0.66 -15.95
C LEU A 49 0.66 -2.02 -15.27
N TRP A 50 -0.57 -2.56 -15.25
CA TRP A 50 -0.83 -3.87 -14.64
C TRP A 50 -0.04 -4.99 -15.32
N PRO A 51 -0.20 -5.26 -16.62
CA PRO A 51 0.59 -6.29 -17.30
C PRO A 51 2.08 -5.92 -17.38
N GLU A 52 2.47 -4.64 -17.46
CA GLU A 52 3.86 -4.23 -17.48
C GLU A 52 4.57 -4.56 -16.15
N MET A 53 3.95 -4.27 -15.00
CA MET A 53 4.45 -4.67 -13.68
C MET A 53 4.42 -6.19 -13.50
N GLY A 54 3.41 -6.87 -14.04
CA GLY A 54 3.31 -8.33 -14.05
C GLY A 54 4.47 -8.97 -14.81
N ALA A 55 4.84 -8.44 -15.98
CA ALA A 55 5.97 -8.92 -16.78
C ALA A 55 7.33 -8.79 -16.05
N LEU A 56 7.44 -7.84 -15.11
CA LEU A 56 8.60 -7.69 -14.22
C LEU A 56 8.51 -8.56 -12.96
N GLY A 57 7.45 -9.37 -12.79
CA GLY A 57 7.24 -10.22 -11.62
C GLY A 57 6.82 -9.47 -10.35
N LEU A 58 6.50 -8.17 -10.42
CA LEU A 58 6.28 -7.33 -9.25
C LEU A 58 5.03 -7.74 -8.46
N HIS A 59 3.99 -8.24 -9.11
CA HIS A 59 2.76 -8.65 -8.43
C HIS A 59 2.91 -9.93 -7.61
N GLY A 60 3.89 -10.76 -7.94
CA GLY A 60 4.13 -12.06 -7.30
C GLY A 60 5.45 -12.13 -6.52
N ILE A 61 6.04 -11.02 -6.09
CA ILE A 61 7.36 -11.01 -5.42
C ILE A 61 7.43 -12.01 -4.27
N THR A 62 6.41 -12.08 -3.43
CA THR A 62 6.37 -12.96 -2.25
C THR A 62 5.74 -14.32 -2.50
N VAL A 63 5.20 -14.55 -3.70
CA VAL A 63 4.51 -15.80 -4.03
C VAL A 63 5.51 -16.86 -4.49
N GLU A 64 5.24 -18.12 -4.13
CA GLU A 64 6.04 -19.28 -4.49
C GLU A 64 6.09 -19.49 -6.02
N GLU A 65 7.23 -19.96 -6.53
CA GLU A 65 7.45 -20.18 -7.97
C GLU A 65 6.46 -21.15 -8.59
N GLU A 66 5.97 -22.13 -7.84
CA GLU A 66 4.97 -23.10 -8.31
C GLU A 66 3.63 -22.46 -8.73
N TYR A 67 3.34 -21.24 -8.26
CA TYR A 67 2.17 -20.43 -8.64
C TYR A 67 2.51 -19.27 -9.58
N GLY A 68 3.75 -19.20 -10.06
CA GLY A 68 4.23 -18.17 -10.98
C GLY A 68 4.82 -16.93 -10.31
N GLY A 69 5.08 -16.99 -9.00
CA GLY A 69 5.72 -15.92 -8.25
C GLY A 69 7.25 -15.95 -8.35
N ALA A 70 7.91 -14.97 -7.72
CA ALA A 70 9.36 -14.84 -7.68
C ALA A 70 10.01 -15.51 -6.46
N GLY A 71 9.22 -15.93 -5.46
CA GLY A 71 9.72 -16.57 -4.24
C GLY A 71 10.64 -15.68 -3.38
N LEU A 72 10.66 -14.37 -3.62
CA LEU A 72 11.42 -13.39 -2.84
C LEU A 72 10.65 -13.01 -1.56
N GLY A 73 11.28 -12.25 -0.68
CA GLY A 73 10.69 -11.87 0.59
C GLY A 73 9.99 -10.52 0.61
N TYR A 74 9.56 -10.13 1.81
CA TYR A 74 8.90 -8.85 2.06
C TYR A 74 9.86 -7.66 1.98
N LEU A 75 11.17 -7.86 2.25
CA LEU A 75 12.18 -6.81 2.01
C LEU A 75 12.23 -6.44 0.53
N ALA A 76 12.26 -7.42 -0.35
CA ALA A 76 12.20 -7.19 -1.80
C ALA A 76 10.91 -6.47 -2.20
N HIS A 77 9.77 -6.87 -1.62
CA HIS A 77 8.49 -6.22 -1.88
C HIS A 77 8.47 -4.76 -1.39
N CYS A 78 9.03 -4.47 -0.21
CA CYS A 78 9.17 -3.09 0.29
C CYS A 78 10.01 -2.23 -0.65
N VAL A 79 11.12 -2.76 -1.16
CA VAL A 79 12.00 -2.05 -2.11
C VAL A 79 11.25 -1.75 -3.42
N ALA A 80 10.51 -2.70 -3.96
CA ALA A 80 9.69 -2.47 -5.15
C ALA A 80 8.58 -1.43 -4.89
N MET A 81 7.89 -1.53 -3.76
CA MET A 81 6.86 -0.57 -3.34
C MET A 81 7.41 0.85 -3.17
N GLU A 82 8.61 0.99 -2.61
CA GLU A 82 9.31 2.27 -2.45
C GLU A 82 9.59 2.92 -3.80
N GLU A 83 10.21 2.22 -4.75
CA GLU A 83 10.59 2.80 -6.04
C GLU A 83 9.38 3.13 -6.91
N VAL A 84 8.33 2.29 -6.92
CA VAL A 84 7.06 2.62 -7.60
C VAL A 84 6.43 3.86 -6.98
N SER A 85 6.39 3.95 -5.63
CA SER A 85 5.79 5.08 -4.91
C SER A 85 6.61 6.37 -5.04
N ARG A 86 7.93 6.28 -5.23
CA ARG A 86 8.81 7.41 -5.54
C ARG A 86 8.40 8.09 -6.83
N ALA A 87 8.04 7.32 -7.85
CA ALA A 87 7.56 7.83 -9.13
C ALA A 87 6.11 8.34 -9.03
N SER A 88 5.21 7.55 -8.42
CA SER A 88 3.82 7.93 -8.14
C SER A 88 3.29 7.14 -6.95
N ALA A 89 2.99 7.81 -5.85
CA ALA A 89 2.43 7.16 -4.67
C ALA A 89 1.03 6.58 -4.93
N ALA A 90 0.25 7.16 -5.84
CA ALA A 90 -1.04 6.63 -6.25
C ALA A 90 -0.91 5.28 -6.99
N VAL A 91 0.07 5.14 -7.86
CA VAL A 91 0.39 3.87 -8.52
C VAL A 91 0.90 2.86 -7.50
N GLY A 92 1.81 3.28 -6.60
CA GLY A 92 2.32 2.46 -5.50
C GLY A 92 1.20 1.93 -4.58
N LEU A 93 0.23 2.77 -4.22
CA LEU A 93 -0.92 2.33 -3.40
C LEU A 93 -1.75 1.26 -4.11
N SER A 94 -2.08 1.46 -5.40
CA SER A 94 -2.82 0.47 -6.19
C SER A 94 -2.04 -0.83 -6.34
N TYR A 95 -0.73 -0.74 -6.60
CA TYR A 95 0.18 -1.88 -6.66
C TYR A 95 0.20 -2.66 -5.33
N GLY A 96 0.40 -1.98 -4.19
CA GLY A 96 0.43 -2.62 -2.88
C GLY A 96 -0.92 -3.26 -2.49
N ALA A 97 -2.05 -2.62 -2.82
CA ALA A 97 -3.37 -3.20 -2.58
C ALA A 97 -3.60 -4.47 -3.41
N HIS A 98 -3.07 -4.53 -4.62
CA HIS A 98 -3.12 -5.73 -5.46
C HIS A 98 -2.16 -6.82 -4.95
N SER A 99 -0.86 -6.54 -4.91
CA SER A 99 0.20 -7.53 -4.70
C SER A 99 0.30 -8.00 -3.24
N ASN A 100 0.04 -7.11 -2.28
CA ASN A 100 0.17 -7.44 -0.86
C ASN A 100 -1.16 -7.70 -0.16
N LEU A 101 -2.23 -6.92 -0.43
CA LEU A 101 -3.51 -7.20 0.23
C LEU A 101 -4.22 -8.42 -0.40
N CYS A 102 -4.50 -8.38 -1.71
CA CYS A 102 -5.25 -9.46 -2.35
C CYS A 102 -4.39 -10.71 -2.58
N VAL A 103 -3.27 -10.56 -3.30
CA VAL A 103 -2.39 -11.69 -3.67
C VAL A 103 -1.84 -12.39 -2.44
N ASN A 104 -1.31 -11.64 -1.47
CA ASN A 104 -0.73 -12.25 -0.25
C ASN A 104 -1.78 -12.94 0.62
N GLN A 105 -3.02 -12.42 0.72
CA GLN A 105 -4.09 -13.10 1.45
C GLN A 105 -4.47 -14.43 0.77
N LEU A 106 -4.58 -14.47 -0.55
CA LEU A 106 -4.81 -15.69 -1.31
C LEU A 106 -3.66 -16.68 -1.15
N ARG A 107 -2.41 -16.21 -1.26
CA ARG A 107 -1.21 -17.01 -1.03
C ARG A 107 -1.21 -17.67 0.33
N ARG A 108 -1.51 -16.92 1.39
CA ARG A 108 -1.41 -17.38 2.79
C ARG A 108 -2.56 -18.29 3.21
N ASN A 109 -3.77 -18.04 2.72
CA ASN A 109 -4.99 -18.63 3.26
C ASN A 109 -5.78 -19.45 2.22
N GLY A 110 -5.43 -19.36 0.94
CA GLY A 110 -6.09 -20.09 -0.13
C GLY A 110 -5.76 -21.60 -0.12
N SER A 111 -6.75 -22.42 -0.45
CA SER A 111 -6.51 -23.82 -0.80
C SER A 111 -5.62 -23.93 -2.04
N VAL A 112 -5.03 -25.11 -2.26
CA VAL A 112 -4.22 -25.36 -3.48
C VAL A 112 -5.04 -25.07 -4.75
N ALA A 113 -6.32 -25.45 -4.77
CA ALA A 113 -7.21 -25.18 -5.90
C ALA A 113 -7.43 -23.67 -6.12
N GLN A 114 -7.68 -22.91 -5.04
CA GLN A 114 -7.85 -21.46 -5.10
C GLN A 114 -6.56 -20.77 -5.55
N LYS A 115 -5.41 -21.14 -5.01
CA LYS A 115 -4.11 -20.58 -5.43
C LYS A 115 -3.86 -20.80 -6.92
N ARG A 116 -4.05 -22.03 -7.41
CA ARG A 116 -3.89 -22.36 -8.86
C ARG A 116 -4.89 -21.63 -9.75
N LYS A 117 -6.10 -21.37 -9.27
CA LYS A 117 -7.14 -20.66 -10.03
C LYS A 117 -6.85 -19.17 -10.16
N TYR A 118 -6.43 -18.51 -9.06
CA TYR A 118 -6.42 -17.06 -8.97
C TYR A 118 -5.03 -16.44 -9.12
N LEU A 119 -3.99 -17.03 -8.50
CA LEU A 119 -2.67 -16.39 -8.43
C LEU A 119 -2.03 -16.14 -9.80
N PRO A 120 -2.03 -17.06 -10.77
CA PRO A 120 -1.35 -16.83 -12.05
C PRO A 120 -1.86 -15.59 -12.80
N LYS A 121 -3.17 -15.36 -12.83
CA LYS A 121 -3.76 -14.21 -13.50
C LYS A 121 -3.54 -12.89 -12.74
N LEU A 122 -3.52 -12.95 -11.42
CA LEU A 122 -3.18 -11.80 -10.58
C LEU A 122 -1.70 -11.45 -10.73
N ILE A 123 -0.81 -12.43 -10.76
CA ILE A 123 0.63 -12.22 -10.90
C ILE A 123 0.99 -11.66 -12.27
N SER A 124 0.36 -12.12 -13.32
CA SER A 124 0.56 -11.59 -14.69
C SER A 124 0.00 -10.17 -14.87
N GLY A 125 -0.88 -9.70 -13.98
CA GLY A 125 -1.61 -8.44 -14.14
C GLY A 125 -2.78 -8.52 -15.13
N GLU A 126 -3.15 -9.74 -15.62
CA GLU A 126 -4.37 -9.97 -16.40
C GLU A 126 -5.61 -9.66 -15.55
N HIS A 127 -5.58 -10.05 -14.27
CA HIS A 127 -6.58 -9.72 -13.27
C HIS A 127 -6.05 -8.72 -12.26
N VAL A 128 -6.91 -7.79 -11.86
CA VAL A 128 -6.63 -6.84 -10.76
C VAL A 128 -7.26 -7.35 -9.47
N GLY A 129 -6.48 -7.29 -8.39
CA GLY A 129 -6.92 -7.71 -7.06
C GLY A 129 -7.29 -6.54 -6.15
N ALA A 130 -8.28 -6.78 -5.28
CA ALA A 130 -8.65 -5.87 -4.19
C ALA A 130 -8.95 -6.64 -2.90
N LEU A 131 -8.92 -5.92 -1.76
CA LEU A 131 -9.37 -6.42 -0.47
C LEU A 131 -10.41 -5.47 0.10
N ALA A 132 -11.54 -5.98 0.55
CA ALA A 132 -12.66 -5.20 1.04
C ALA A 132 -13.08 -5.60 2.45
N MET A 133 -12.60 -4.83 3.43
CA MET A 133 -12.86 -5.01 4.84
C MET A 133 -13.78 -3.91 5.39
N SER A 134 -13.38 -2.66 5.19
CA SER A 134 -14.02 -1.48 5.78
C SER A 134 -15.42 -1.22 5.24
N GLU A 135 -16.29 -0.68 6.10
CA GLU A 135 -17.65 -0.24 5.77
C GLU A 135 -17.84 1.24 6.17
N PRO A 136 -18.87 1.93 5.67
CA PRO A 136 -19.14 3.32 6.07
C PRO A 136 -19.21 3.51 7.59
N GLY A 137 -19.73 2.53 8.33
CA GLY A 137 -19.88 2.54 9.80
C GLY A 137 -18.82 1.72 10.55
N ALA A 138 -17.86 1.07 9.86
CA ALA A 138 -16.88 0.16 10.47
C ALA A 138 -15.50 0.31 9.80
N GLY A 139 -14.75 1.34 10.19
CA GLY A 139 -13.38 1.59 9.75
C GLY A 139 -12.36 1.05 10.75
N SER A 140 -12.06 1.78 11.81
CA SER A 140 -11.13 1.33 12.87
C SER A 140 -11.66 0.12 13.63
N ASP A 141 -12.97 0.06 13.88
CA ASP A 141 -13.66 -1.10 14.45
C ASP A 141 -14.24 -1.99 13.35
N VAL A 142 -13.37 -2.70 12.66
CA VAL A 142 -13.77 -3.58 11.55
C VAL A 142 -14.62 -4.77 11.97
N VAL A 143 -14.56 -5.18 13.23
CA VAL A 143 -15.38 -6.28 13.77
C VAL A 143 -16.87 -5.90 13.85
N SER A 144 -17.17 -4.60 13.93
CA SER A 144 -18.52 -4.05 13.91
C SER A 144 -19.16 -4.03 12.52
N MET A 145 -18.49 -4.59 11.48
CA MET A 145 -19.07 -4.66 10.13
C MET A 145 -20.48 -5.24 10.13
N THR A 146 -21.30 -4.80 9.19
CA THR A 146 -22.73 -5.17 9.07
C THR A 146 -23.02 -6.02 7.82
N THR A 147 -22.13 -6.07 6.84
CA THR A 147 -22.24 -6.96 5.67
C THR A 147 -22.41 -8.39 6.12
N THR A 148 -23.43 -9.07 5.58
CA THR A 148 -23.79 -10.45 5.95
C THR A 148 -23.56 -11.42 4.81
N ALA A 149 -23.36 -12.69 5.15
CA ALA A 149 -23.26 -13.81 4.21
C ALA A 149 -24.13 -14.98 4.75
N ALA A 150 -25.33 -15.12 4.23
CA ALA A 150 -26.26 -16.19 4.62
C ALA A 150 -26.04 -17.44 3.78
N LYS A 151 -25.85 -18.61 4.41
CA LYS A 151 -25.69 -19.88 3.68
C LYS A 151 -27.01 -20.29 3.06
N ARG A 152 -27.01 -20.64 1.75
CA ARG A 152 -28.15 -21.17 0.99
C ARG A 152 -27.67 -22.32 0.10
N GLY A 153 -27.85 -23.55 0.54
CA GLY A 153 -27.39 -24.74 -0.17
C GLY A 153 -25.87 -24.78 -0.28
N ASP A 154 -25.35 -24.78 -1.51
CA ASP A 154 -23.93 -24.82 -1.87
C ASP A 154 -23.26 -23.44 -2.04
N ARG A 155 -23.94 -22.38 -1.59
CA ARG A 155 -23.45 -20.99 -1.74
C ARG A 155 -23.75 -20.11 -0.53
N TYR A 156 -23.13 -18.95 -0.50
CA TYR A 156 -23.44 -17.86 0.42
C TYR A 156 -24.06 -16.70 -0.35
N VAL A 157 -25.03 -16.03 0.26
CA VAL A 157 -25.67 -14.83 -0.27
C VAL A 157 -25.22 -13.64 0.55
N LEU A 158 -24.42 -12.77 -0.07
CA LEU A 158 -23.85 -11.59 0.55
C LEU A 158 -24.78 -10.39 0.36
N ASN A 159 -25.01 -9.64 1.46
CA ASN A 159 -25.76 -8.39 1.47
C ASN A 159 -25.06 -7.34 2.33
N GLY A 160 -24.87 -6.12 1.79
CA GLY A 160 -24.25 -5.00 2.46
C GLY A 160 -23.40 -4.15 1.52
N SER A 161 -22.53 -3.32 2.10
CA SER A 161 -21.58 -2.51 1.31
C SER A 161 -20.21 -2.42 1.98
N LYS A 162 -19.18 -2.17 1.16
CA LYS A 162 -17.81 -1.91 1.59
C LYS A 162 -17.39 -0.54 1.09
N MET A 163 -16.57 0.18 1.85
CA MET A 163 -16.21 1.57 1.56
C MET A 163 -14.70 1.76 1.51
N TRP A 164 -14.27 2.71 0.69
CA TRP A 164 -12.86 3.09 0.48
C TRP A 164 -11.98 1.97 -0.08
N ILE A 165 -12.55 1.15 -0.96
CA ILE A 165 -11.84 -0.03 -1.47
C ILE A 165 -10.94 0.35 -2.65
N THR A 166 -9.63 0.31 -2.41
CA THR A 166 -8.61 0.52 -3.45
C THR A 166 -8.71 -0.60 -4.49
N ASN A 167 -8.59 -0.23 -5.76
CA ASN A 167 -8.83 -1.05 -6.95
C ASN A 167 -10.28 -1.56 -7.09
N GLY A 168 -11.19 -1.23 -6.17
CA GLY A 168 -12.58 -1.72 -6.17
C GLY A 168 -13.31 -1.58 -7.50
N PRO A 169 -13.25 -0.42 -8.20
CA PRO A 169 -13.94 -0.24 -9.48
C PRO A 169 -13.47 -1.15 -10.60
N VAL A 170 -12.25 -1.66 -10.53
CA VAL A 170 -11.57 -2.38 -11.62
C VAL A 170 -11.21 -3.82 -11.27
N ALA A 171 -11.34 -4.20 -10.00
CA ALA A 171 -10.92 -5.51 -9.50
C ALA A 171 -11.68 -6.66 -10.16
N ASP A 172 -10.93 -7.66 -10.61
CA ASP A 172 -11.46 -8.91 -11.16
C ASP A 172 -11.59 -9.99 -10.08
N THR A 173 -10.74 -9.93 -9.04
CA THR A 173 -10.73 -10.85 -7.89
C THR A 173 -10.64 -10.03 -6.58
N LEU A 174 -11.55 -10.28 -5.66
CA LEU A 174 -11.64 -9.53 -4.41
C LEU A 174 -11.68 -10.48 -3.21
N VAL A 175 -10.94 -10.13 -2.16
CA VAL A 175 -11.09 -10.76 -0.84
C VAL A 175 -12.04 -9.90 -0.01
N ILE A 176 -13.21 -10.47 0.34
CA ILE A 176 -14.30 -9.79 1.04
C ILE A 176 -14.50 -10.43 2.40
N TYR A 177 -14.76 -9.62 3.43
CA TYR A 177 -15.10 -10.08 4.78
C TYR A 177 -16.56 -9.77 5.09
N ALA A 178 -17.33 -10.78 5.53
CA ALA A 178 -18.74 -10.65 5.86
C ALA A 178 -19.13 -11.53 7.07
N LYS A 179 -20.20 -11.17 7.77
CA LYS A 179 -20.73 -11.95 8.90
C LYS A 179 -21.57 -13.12 8.42
N THR A 180 -21.10 -14.33 8.68
CA THR A 180 -21.87 -15.58 8.56
C THR A 180 -22.68 -15.86 9.82
N ASP A 181 -22.26 -15.32 10.99
CA ASP A 181 -22.99 -15.34 12.24
C ASP A 181 -22.91 -13.96 12.92
N ARG A 182 -24.05 -13.27 13.04
CA ARG A 182 -24.14 -11.94 13.66
C ARG A 182 -23.94 -11.96 15.18
N THR A 183 -24.11 -13.10 15.81
CA THR A 183 -24.09 -13.25 17.28
C THR A 183 -22.72 -13.62 17.82
N ALA A 184 -21.84 -14.17 16.98
CA ALA A 184 -20.55 -14.72 17.38
C ALA A 184 -19.39 -13.67 17.39
N GLY A 185 -19.68 -12.36 17.23
CA GLY A 185 -18.68 -11.31 17.25
C GLY A 185 -17.60 -11.52 16.16
N ALA A 186 -16.33 -11.50 16.55
CA ALA A 186 -15.20 -11.74 15.66
C ALA A 186 -15.20 -13.13 15.01
N ARG A 187 -15.68 -14.15 15.75
CA ARG A 187 -15.78 -15.53 15.24
C ARG A 187 -16.95 -15.74 14.26
N GLY A 188 -17.79 -14.75 14.09
CA GLY A 188 -18.87 -14.76 13.10
C GLY A 188 -18.46 -14.22 11.74
N ILE A 189 -17.22 -13.76 11.55
CA ILE A 189 -16.73 -13.19 10.29
C ILE A 189 -16.05 -14.28 9.46
N THR A 190 -16.38 -14.31 8.17
CA THR A 190 -15.79 -15.22 7.17
C THR A 190 -15.20 -14.40 6.03
N ALA A 191 -14.08 -14.87 5.48
CA ALA A 191 -13.48 -14.29 4.28
C ALA A 191 -13.96 -15.05 3.03
N PHE A 192 -14.23 -14.32 1.95
CA PHE A 192 -14.72 -14.85 0.68
C PHE A 192 -13.90 -14.32 -0.49
N ILE A 193 -13.75 -15.12 -1.53
CA ILE A 193 -13.25 -14.68 -2.83
C ILE A 193 -14.46 -14.34 -3.69
N VAL A 194 -14.58 -13.07 -4.06
CA VAL A 194 -15.61 -12.59 -4.98
C VAL A 194 -14.98 -12.27 -6.33
N GLU A 195 -15.61 -12.71 -7.40
CA GLU A 195 -15.16 -12.49 -8.77
C GLU A 195 -16.02 -11.41 -9.45
N LYS A 196 -15.40 -10.63 -10.30
CA LYS A 196 -16.12 -9.69 -11.17
C LYS A 196 -17.17 -10.44 -12.01
N GLY A 197 -18.36 -9.86 -12.10
CA GLY A 197 -19.47 -10.45 -12.84
C GLY A 197 -20.35 -11.40 -12.01
N MET A 198 -20.02 -11.69 -10.74
CA MET A 198 -20.94 -12.40 -9.85
C MET A 198 -22.23 -11.60 -9.71
N LYS A 199 -23.38 -12.29 -9.86
CA LYS A 199 -24.70 -11.67 -9.76
C LYS A 199 -24.87 -11.04 -8.38
N GLY A 200 -25.35 -9.79 -8.37
CA GLY A 200 -25.57 -9.05 -7.12
C GLY A 200 -24.32 -8.32 -6.58
N PHE A 201 -23.16 -8.42 -7.23
CA PHE A 201 -21.98 -7.61 -6.92
C PHE A 201 -21.81 -6.48 -7.95
N ALA A 202 -21.63 -5.25 -7.46
CA ALA A 202 -21.29 -4.09 -8.29
C ALA A 202 -20.41 -3.09 -7.54
N PRO A 203 -19.37 -2.53 -8.20
CA PRO A 203 -18.76 -1.31 -7.70
C PRO A 203 -19.75 -0.16 -7.85
N ALA A 204 -19.81 0.71 -6.84
CA ALA A 204 -20.58 1.92 -6.88
C ALA A 204 -19.72 3.11 -7.38
N GLN A 205 -20.05 4.32 -6.97
CA GLN A 205 -19.36 5.51 -7.40
C GLN A 205 -17.87 5.49 -7.04
N LYS A 206 -17.01 5.81 -8.01
CA LYS A 206 -15.60 6.11 -7.77
C LYS A 206 -15.48 7.37 -6.92
N LEU A 207 -14.69 7.30 -5.86
CA LEU A 207 -14.52 8.41 -4.91
C LEU A 207 -13.54 9.45 -5.45
N ASP A 208 -13.91 10.73 -5.31
CA ASP A 208 -12.98 11.84 -5.49
C ASP A 208 -12.21 12.07 -4.18
N LYS A 209 -10.89 12.01 -4.24
CA LYS A 209 -10.01 11.99 -3.06
C LYS A 209 -9.12 13.22 -2.99
N LEU A 210 -8.67 13.56 -1.79
CA LEU A 210 -7.70 14.62 -1.54
C LEU A 210 -6.37 14.33 -2.25
N GLY A 211 -5.84 13.13 -2.09
CA GLY A 211 -4.60 12.62 -2.66
C GLY A 211 -4.78 11.20 -3.19
N MET A 212 -3.67 10.56 -3.57
CA MET A 212 -3.69 9.24 -4.23
C MET A 212 -4.63 9.23 -5.44
N ARG A 213 -4.73 10.36 -6.12
CA ARG A 213 -5.55 10.52 -7.32
C ARG A 213 -4.94 9.69 -8.44
N GLY A 214 -5.78 8.95 -9.15
CA GLY A 214 -5.35 7.91 -10.07
C GLY A 214 -5.31 6.50 -9.46
N SER A 215 -5.31 6.36 -8.12
CA SER A 215 -5.59 5.07 -7.49
C SER A 215 -7.10 4.90 -7.40
N ASP A 216 -7.66 3.99 -8.22
CA ASP A 216 -9.09 3.75 -8.27
C ASP A 216 -9.63 3.27 -6.90
N THR A 217 -10.62 3.98 -6.37
CA THR A 217 -11.19 3.70 -5.03
C THR A 217 -12.69 3.90 -5.08
N SER A 218 -13.47 2.96 -4.55
CA SER A 218 -14.93 3.05 -4.55
C SER A 218 -15.58 2.44 -3.31
N GLU A 219 -16.87 2.66 -3.23
CA GLU A 219 -17.79 1.77 -2.52
C GLU A 219 -18.05 0.53 -3.36
N LEU A 220 -18.26 -0.62 -2.69
CA LEU A 220 -18.73 -1.87 -3.29
C LEU A 220 -20.07 -2.23 -2.68
N VAL A 221 -21.02 -2.64 -3.51
CA VAL A 221 -22.39 -3.00 -3.09
C VAL A 221 -22.67 -4.46 -3.39
N PHE A 222 -23.25 -5.14 -2.41
CA PHE A 222 -23.69 -6.54 -2.49
C PHE A 222 -25.19 -6.59 -2.23
N THR A 223 -25.96 -7.02 -3.23
CA THR A 223 -27.40 -7.18 -3.16
C THR A 223 -27.74 -8.60 -3.62
N ASP A 224 -28.03 -9.49 -2.66
CA ASP A 224 -28.21 -10.91 -2.91
C ASP A 224 -27.07 -11.51 -3.77
N CYS A 225 -25.82 -11.13 -3.46
CA CYS A 225 -24.65 -11.58 -4.21
C CYS A 225 -24.37 -13.05 -3.88
N GLU A 226 -24.49 -13.91 -4.88
CA GLU A 226 -24.29 -15.34 -4.75
C GLU A 226 -22.82 -15.72 -4.92
N VAL A 227 -22.21 -16.25 -3.85
CA VAL A 227 -20.81 -16.68 -3.81
C VAL A 227 -20.77 -18.19 -3.53
N PRO A 228 -20.14 -19.00 -4.39
CA PRO A 228 -20.02 -20.45 -4.16
C PRO A 228 -19.32 -20.78 -2.85
N GLU A 229 -19.67 -21.89 -2.20
CA GLU A 229 -19.02 -22.31 -0.94
C GLU A 229 -17.52 -22.56 -1.12
N GLU A 230 -17.09 -23.02 -2.29
CA GLU A 230 -15.68 -23.22 -2.64
C GLU A 230 -14.85 -21.92 -2.66
N ASN A 231 -15.51 -20.75 -2.68
CA ASN A 231 -14.90 -19.43 -2.62
C ASN A 231 -14.75 -18.91 -1.17
N VAL A 232 -15.05 -19.70 -0.16
CA VAL A 232 -14.65 -19.37 1.23
C VAL A 232 -13.13 -19.42 1.33
N LEU A 233 -12.52 -18.33 1.77
CA LEU A 233 -11.08 -18.25 1.96
C LEU A 233 -10.72 -18.65 3.39
N GLY A 234 -9.99 -19.74 3.55
CA GLY A 234 -9.72 -20.36 4.84
C GLY A 234 -10.91 -21.18 5.31
N ALA A 235 -11.51 -20.84 6.46
CA ALA A 235 -12.65 -21.55 7.04
C ALA A 235 -13.77 -20.59 7.44
N VAL A 236 -15.01 -21.09 7.49
CA VAL A 236 -16.17 -20.34 7.98
C VAL A 236 -15.95 -19.93 9.43
N GLY A 237 -16.23 -18.66 9.76
CA GLY A 237 -16.03 -18.08 11.08
C GLY A 237 -14.55 -17.74 11.40
N ASN A 238 -13.62 -18.00 10.49
CA ASN A 238 -12.17 -17.74 10.68
C ASN A 238 -11.68 -16.47 9.97
N GLY A 239 -12.57 -15.62 9.46
CA GLY A 239 -12.22 -14.45 8.65
C GLY A 239 -11.32 -13.44 9.38
N VAL A 240 -11.47 -13.27 10.69
CA VAL A 240 -10.58 -12.38 11.46
C VAL A 240 -9.16 -12.91 11.51
N ASN A 241 -8.96 -14.21 11.65
CA ASN A 241 -7.61 -14.80 11.61
C ASN A 241 -6.98 -14.70 10.21
N VAL A 242 -7.80 -14.92 9.16
CA VAL A 242 -7.36 -14.66 7.77
C VAL A 242 -6.88 -13.23 7.64
N LEU A 243 -7.69 -12.25 8.06
CA LEU A 243 -7.32 -10.83 8.03
C LEU A 243 -6.03 -10.54 8.80
N MET A 244 -5.97 -10.95 10.07
CA MET A 244 -4.84 -10.67 10.96
C MET A 244 -3.55 -11.34 10.48
N SER A 245 -3.63 -12.50 9.84
CA SER A 245 -2.46 -13.20 9.29
C SER A 245 -1.71 -12.39 8.22
N GLY A 246 -2.39 -11.49 7.52
CA GLY A 246 -1.81 -10.63 6.50
C GLY A 246 -1.53 -9.20 6.96
N LEU A 247 -2.24 -8.72 8.00
CA LEU A 247 -2.28 -7.30 8.36
C LEU A 247 -0.91 -6.74 8.79
N ASP A 248 -0.10 -7.51 9.49
CA ASP A 248 1.23 -7.05 9.91
C ASP A 248 2.18 -6.95 8.71
N TYR A 249 2.12 -7.89 7.78
CA TYR A 249 2.85 -7.82 6.51
C TYR A 249 2.35 -6.67 5.61
N GLU A 250 1.02 -6.42 5.61
CA GLU A 250 0.43 -5.28 4.93
C GLU A 250 1.03 -3.96 5.43
N ARG A 251 1.09 -3.78 6.75
CA ARG A 251 1.63 -2.57 7.37
C ARG A 251 3.08 -2.33 6.98
N VAL A 252 3.89 -3.38 6.95
CA VAL A 252 5.32 -3.28 6.60
C VAL A 252 5.52 -2.92 5.14
N VAL A 253 4.84 -3.60 4.21
CA VAL A 253 4.93 -3.27 2.77
C VAL A 253 4.36 -1.88 2.50
N LEU A 254 3.22 -1.54 3.12
CA LEU A 254 2.61 -0.22 2.97
C LEU A 254 3.51 0.91 3.53
N ALA A 255 4.32 0.63 4.56
CA ALA A 255 5.28 1.59 5.11
C ALA A 255 6.35 2.03 4.09
N ALA A 256 6.60 1.23 3.07
CA ALA A 256 7.54 1.57 2.01
C ALA A 256 7.02 2.65 1.04
N GLY A 257 5.69 2.83 0.94
CA GLY A 257 5.11 3.94 0.18
C GLY A 257 5.55 5.32 0.67
N PRO A 258 5.43 5.63 1.98
CA PRO A 258 6.01 6.83 2.59
C PRO A 258 7.50 7.01 2.34
N LEU A 259 8.31 5.92 2.30
CA LEU A 259 9.74 6.02 1.97
C LEU A 259 9.94 6.55 0.55
N GLY A 260 9.14 6.06 -0.41
CA GLY A 260 9.15 6.56 -1.78
C GLY A 260 8.80 8.04 -1.85
N ILE A 261 7.78 8.50 -1.11
CA ILE A 261 7.41 9.93 -1.02
C ILE A 261 8.56 10.76 -0.43
N MET A 262 9.20 10.30 0.64
CA MET A 262 10.36 10.99 1.23
C MET A 262 11.50 11.14 0.23
N GLN A 263 11.80 10.07 -0.52
CA GLN A 263 12.81 10.11 -1.56
C GLN A 263 12.42 11.09 -2.68
N ALA A 264 11.15 11.08 -3.12
CA ALA A 264 10.65 12.04 -4.10
C ALA A 264 10.76 13.50 -3.62
N CYS A 265 10.55 13.77 -2.33
CA CYS A 265 10.79 15.09 -1.75
C CYS A 265 12.25 15.51 -1.90
N MET A 266 13.21 14.61 -1.62
CA MET A 266 14.64 14.88 -1.81
C MET A 266 14.97 15.09 -3.28
N ASP A 267 14.40 14.29 -4.18
CA ASP A 267 14.63 14.41 -5.64
C ASP A 267 14.17 15.75 -6.20
N VAL A 268 13.21 16.42 -5.58
CA VAL A 268 12.73 17.76 -5.96
C VAL A 268 13.54 18.84 -5.26
N VAL A 269 13.77 18.73 -3.96
CA VAL A 269 14.39 19.80 -3.15
C VAL A 269 15.87 19.95 -3.48
N VAL A 270 16.63 18.86 -3.60
CA VAL A 270 18.09 18.92 -3.76
C VAL A 270 18.48 19.69 -5.04
N PRO A 271 17.99 19.37 -6.25
CA PRO A 271 18.32 20.17 -7.43
C PRO A 271 17.82 21.61 -7.29
N TYR A 272 16.62 21.83 -6.75
CA TYR A 272 16.06 23.16 -6.63
C TYR A 272 16.92 24.12 -5.78
N VAL A 273 17.48 23.66 -4.66
CA VAL A 273 18.29 24.51 -3.78
C VAL A 273 19.65 24.87 -4.38
N HIS A 274 20.11 24.12 -5.38
CA HIS A 274 21.30 24.45 -6.19
C HIS A 274 20.99 25.49 -7.28
N ASP A 275 19.85 25.35 -7.95
CA ASP A 275 19.49 26.19 -9.09
C ASP A 275 18.90 27.54 -8.67
N ARG A 276 18.08 27.56 -7.62
CA ARG A 276 17.42 28.77 -7.11
C ARG A 276 18.41 29.67 -6.40
N LYS A 277 18.54 30.90 -6.86
CA LYS A 277 19.43 31.92 -6.26
C LYS A 277 18.62 33.02 -5.59
N GLN A 278 19.06 33.45 -4.42
CA GLN A 278 18.63 34.66 -3.72
C GLN A 278 19.86 35.29 -3.02
N PHE A 279 19.85 36.61 -2.88
CA PHE A 279 20.97 37.34 -2.30
C PHE A 279 22.31 37.03 -3.00
N GLY A 280 22.26 36.80 -4.33
CA GLY A 280 23.43 36.56 -5.16
C GLY A 280 24.00 35.14 -5.15
N GLN A 281 23.43 34.19 -4.42
CA GLN A 281 23.96 32.82 -4.29
C GLN A 281 22.86 31.76 -4.28
N PRO A 282 23.18 30.46 -4.54
CA PRO A 282 22.22 29.37 -4.40
C PRO A 282 21.62 29.30 -2.99
N ILE A 283 20.31 29.05 -2.89
CA ILE A 283 19.65 29.03 -1.57
C ILE A 283 20.15 27.90 -0.67
N GLY A 284 20.68 26.82 -1.22
CA GLY A 284 21.31 25.72 -0.49
C GLY A 284 22.59 26.11 0.27
N SER A 285 23.19 27.28 0.00
CA SER A 285 24.33 27.80 0.74
C SER A 285 23.95 28.47 2.07
N PHE A 286 22.66 28.74 2.31
CA PHE A 286 22.22 29.33 3.56
C PHE A 286 22.06 28.29 4.68
N GLN A 287 22.53 28.59 5.88
CA GLN A 287 22.51 27.65 7.00
C GLN A 287 21.13 27.13 7.35
N MET A 288 20.08 27.97 7.26
CA MET A 288 18.70 27.54 7.53
C MET A 288 18.19 26.52 6.49
N MET A 289 18.66 26.61 5.25
CA MET A 289 18.33 25.62 4.21
C MET A 289 19.15 24.34 4.43
N GLN A 290 20.41 24.46 4.82
CA GLN A 290 21.25 23.29 5.15
C GLN A 290 20.68 22.52 6.35
N ALA A 291 20.13 23.20 7.36
CA ALA A 291 19.43 22.57 8.47
C ALA A 291 18.23 21.74 7.99
N LYS A 292 17.39 22.29 7.10
CA LYS A 292 16.26 21.54 6.52
C LYS A 292 16.71 20.30 5.74
N LEU A 293 17.73 20.42 4.91
CA LEU A 293 18.31 19.28 4.17
C LEU A 293 18.84 18.20 5.11
N ALA A 294 19.51 18.60 6.20
CA ALA A 294 20.02 17.68 7.23
C ALA A 294 18.87 16.93 7.93
N ASP A 295 17.84 17.65 8.36
CA ASP A 295 16.67 17.04 9.04
C ASP A 295 15.90 16.09 8.11
N MET A 296 15.70 16.46 6.85
CA MET A 296 15.08 15.61 5.83
C MET A 296 15.90 14.34 5.61
N TYR A 297 17.22 14.46 5.45
CA TYR A 297 18.14 13.34 5.24
C TYR A 297 18.12 12.34 6.41
N VAL A 298 18.26 12.85 7.64
CA VAL A 298 18.27 12.01 8.85
C VAL A 298 16.93 11.30 9.03
N THR A 299 15.83 12.03 8.86
CA THR A 299 14.47 11.50 8.99
C THR A 299 14.21 10.38 7.98
N MET A 300 14.57 10.56 6.71
CA MET A 300 14.40 9.56 5.67
C MET A 300 15.20 8.30 5.96
N ASN A 301 16.49 8.45 6.31
CA ASN A 301 17.35 7.29 6.58
C ASN A 301 16.93 6.53 7.85
N ALA A 302 16.47 7.23 8.89
CA ALA A 302 15.90 6.59 10.08
C ALA A 302 14.64 5.78 9.73
N ALA A 303 13.75 6.33 8.91
CA ALA A 303 12.55 5.63 8.45
C ALA A 303 12.89 4.39 7.60
N LYS A 304 13.81 4.52 6.62
CA LYS A 304 14.30 3.41 5.80
C LYS A 304 14.91 2.31 6.67
N SER A 305 15.80 2.65 7.61
CA SER A 305 16.43 1.69 8.51
C SER A 305 15.41 0.88 9.29
N TYR A 306 14.37 1.54 9.84
CA TYR A 306 13.34 0.87 10.61
C TYR A 306 12.48 -0.04 9.73
N VAL A 307 11.97 0.47 8.59
CA VAL A 307 11.13 -0.33 7.68
C VAL A 307 11.89 -1.55 7.14
N TYR A 308 13.14 -1.40 6.71
CA TYR A 308 13.92 -2.52 6.19
C TYR A 308 14.26 -3.55 7.27
N ALA A 309 14.54 -3.10 8.50
CA ALA A 309 14.77 -4.02 9.63
C ALA A 309 13.52 -4.87 9.92
N VAL A 310 12.33 -4.25 9.93
CA VAL A 310 11.07 -4.97 10.14
C VAL A 310 10.72 -5.85 8.94
N ALA A 311 11.01 -5.42 7.71
CA ALA A 311 10.81 -6.24 6.52
C ALA A 311 11.68 -7.50 6.53
N ARG A 312 12.95 -7.41 6.94
CA ARG A 312 13.80 -8.58 7.18
C ARG A 312 13.24 -9.51 8.27
N ALA A 313 12.73 -8.94 9.36
CA ALA A 313 12.07 -9.73 10.41
C ALA A 313 10.83 -10.46 9.87
N CYS A 314 10.09 -9.87 8.91
CA CYS A 314 9.00 -10.56 8.21
C CYS A 314 9.50 -11.78 7.43
N ASP A 315 10.61 -11.65 6.71
CA ASP A 315 11.21 -12.73 5.93
C ASP A 315 11.69 -13.90 6.82
N GLU A 316 12.12 -13.57 8.01
CA GLU A 316 12.58 -14.53 9.02
C GLU A 316 11.43 -15.07 9.92
N GLY A 317 10.19 -14.65 9.70
CA GLY A 317 9.03 -15.02 10.52
C GLY A 317 9.09 -14.50 11.96
N ARG A 318 9.88 -13.46 12.23
CA ARG A 318 10.10 -12.87 13.56
C ARG A 318 9.39 -11.53 13.79
N THR A 319 8.62 -11.06 12.81
CA THR A 319 7.92 -9.77 12.95
C THR A 319 6.88 -9.82 14.07
N THR A 320 6.70 -8.70 14.74
CA THR A 320 5.67 -8.52 15.76
C THR A 320 4.65 -7.47 15.32
N ARG A 321 3.50 -7.45 15.99
CA ARG A 321 2.46 -6.46 15.69
C ARG A 321 2.91 -5.03 15.98
N GLU A 322 3.62 -4.85 17.10
CA GLU A 322 4.14 -3.54 17.49
C GLU A 322 5.22 -3.04 16.55
N ASP A 323 6.10 -3.92 16.03
CA ASP A 323 7.14 -3.53 15.06
C ASP A 323 6.53 -3.13 13.73
N ALA A 324 5.60 -3.94 13.20
CA ALA A 324 4.90 -3.65 11.97
C ALA A 324 4.09 -2.34 12.06
N ALA A 325 3.38 -2.13 13.17
CA ALA A 325 2.64 -0.90 13.41
C ALA A 325 3.58 0.31 13.62
N GLY A 326 4.73 0.11 14.28
CA GLY A 326 5.73 1.14 14.52
C GLY A 326 6.39 1.62 13.22
N ALA A 327 6.74 0.69 12.33
CA ALA A 327 7.34 1.01 11.04
C ALA A 327 6.44 1.94 10.20
N ILE A 328 5.17 1.57 10.02
CA ILE A 328 4.24 2.42 9.26
C ILE A 328 3.85 3.69 10.00
N LEU A 329 3.72 3.67 11.32
CA LEU A 329 3.42 4.87 12.11
C LEU A 329 4.49 5.94 11.91
N TYR A 330 5.76 5.56 12.07
CA TYR A 330 6.87 6.48 11.92
C TYR A 330 7.00 6.96 10.47
N ALA A 331 7.02 6.04 9.50
CA ALA A 331 7.18 6.38 8.09
C ALA A 331 6.06 7.31 7.59
N ALA A 332 4.80 7.04 7.93
CA ALA A 332 3.66 7.84 7.50
C ALA A 332 3.72 9.29 8.00
N GLU A 333 3.92 9.49 9.31
CA GLU A 333 3.97 10.83 9.89
C GLU A 333 5.21 11.61 9.42
N ARG A 334 6.34 10.91 9.25
CA ARG A 334 7.56 11.57 8.74
C ARG A 334 7.47 11.93 7.26
N ALA A 335 6.76 11.15 6.44
CA ALA A 335 6.53 11.51 5.03
C ALA A 335 5.67 12.77 4.89
N THR A 336 4.61 12.90 5.69
CA THR A 336 3.79 14.13 5.71
C THR A 336 4.63 15.34 6.14
N TRP A 337 5.43 15.19 7.20
CA TRP A 337 6.34 16.24 7.65
C TRP A 337 7.35 16.62 6.56
N MET A 338 8.00 15.63 5.90
CA MET A 338 8.96 15.91 4.83
C MET A 338 8.32 16.58 3.62
N ALA A 339 7.09 16.24 3.27
CA ALA A 339 6.38 16.89 2.17
C ALA A 339 6.08 18.37 2.49
N LEU A 340 5.75 18.69 3.74
CA LEU A 340 5.63 20.08 4.19
C LEU A 340 6.96 20.82 4.12
N GLU A 341 8.07 20.18 4.53
CA GLU A 341 9.40 20.77 4.42
C GLU A 341 9.82 20.98 2.96
N ALA A 342 9.46 20.06 2.06
CA ALA A 342 9.70 20.21 0.63
C ALA A 342 8.96 21.43 0.05
N ILE A 343 7.69 21.63 0.40
CA ILE A 343 6.94 22.86 0.04
C ILE A 343 7.67 24.09 0.57
N GLN A 344 8.08 24.07 1.83
CA GLN A 344 8.74 25.20 2.46
C GLN A 344 10.09 25.51 1.83
N CYS A 345 10.88 24.49 1.44
CA CYS A 345 12.17 24.68 0.74
C CYS A 345 12.00 25.36 -0.63
N LEU A 346 10.93 25.07 -1.34
CA LEU A 346 10.62 25.68 -2.62
C LEU A 346 9.99 27.08 -2.50
N GLY A 347 9.51 27.45 -1.32
CA GLY A 347 8.82 28.73 -1.09
C GLY A 347 7.59 28.87 -1.97
N GLY A 348 7.40 30.01 -2.64
CA GLY A 348 6.23 30.24 -3.52
C GLY A 348 6.08 29.18 -4.61
N ASN A 349 7.17 28.65 -5.15
CA ASN A 349 7.14 27.58 -6.14
C ASN A 349 6.64 26.25 -5.55
N GLY A 350 6.83 26.00 -4.25
CA GLY A 350 6.27 24.84 -3.58
C GLY A 350 4.75 24.91 -3.39
N TYR A 351 4.16 26.08 -3.52
CA TYR A 351 2.71 26.32 -3.32
C TYR A 351 1.90 26.32 -4.61
N ILE A 352 2.56 26.17 -5.74
CA ILE A 352 1.90 26.09 -7.07
C ILE A 352 2.06 24.67 -7.64
N ASN A 353 1.11 24.26 -8.51
CA ASN A 353 1.06 22.90 -9.04
C ASN A 353 2.08 22.62 -10.18
N ASP A 354 2.97 23.56 -10.49
CA ASP A 354 4.08 23.36 -11.43
C ASP A 354 5.17 22.45 -10.83
N PHE A 355 5.17 22.29 -9.51
CA PHE A 355 6.04 21.39 -8.76
C PHE A 355 5.22 20.31 -8.05
N PRO A 356 5.74 19.08 -7.91
CA PRO A 356 4.97 17.96 -7.38
C PRO A 356 4.76 17.99 -5.86
N THR A 357 5.30 18.98 -5.15
CA THR A 357 5.30 19.05 -3.68
C THR A 357 3.89 19.01 -3.07
N GLY A 358 2.92 19.70 -3.69
CA GLY A 358 1.53 19.66 -3.27
C GLY A 358 0.90 18.27 -3.43
N ARG A 359 1.21 17.56 -4.52
CA ARG A 359 0.80 16.17 -4.74
C ARG A 359 1.41 15.24 -3.69
N LEU A 360 2.72 15.35 -3.45
CA LEU A 360 3.43 14.54 -2.43
C LEU A 360 2.82 14.71 -1.04
N LEU A 361 2.43 15.92 -0.65
CA LEU A 361 1.76 16.17 0.63
C LEU A 361 0.37 15.52 0.70
N ARG A 362 -0.44 15.68 -0.35
CA ARG A 362 -1.79 15.10 -0.41
C ARG A 362 -1.74 13.58 -0.38
N ASP A 363 -0.77 12.98 -1.07
CA ASP A 363 -0.58 11.54 -1.11
C ASP A 363 -0.06 11.01 0.23
N ALA A 364 0.91 11.68 0.86
CA ALA A 364 1.46 11.27 2.15
C ALA A 364 0.39 11.13 3.23
N LYS A 365 -0.61 12.03 3.24
CA LYS A 365 -1.64 12.05 4.29
C LYS A 365 -2.46 10.78 4.38
N LEU A 366 -2.65 10.05 3.28
CA LEU A 366 -3.39 8.79 3.31
C LEU A 366 -2.74 7.76 4.24
N TYR A 367 -1.42 7.70 4.28
CA TYR A 367 -0.70 6.70 5.08
C TYR A 367 -0.87 6.85 6.59
N GLU A 368 -1.29 8.01 7.08
CA GLU A 368 -1.67 8.21 8.48
C GLU A 368 -3.07 7.68 8.81
N ILE A 369 -3.89 7.38 7.78
CA ILE A 369 -5.29 6.98 7.91
C ILE A 369 -5.50 5.51 7.53
N GLY A 370 -4.93 5.05 6.40
CA GLY A 370 -5.11 3.70 5.85
C GLY A 370 -4.37 2.62 6.64
N ALA A 371 -4.85 1.38 6.57
CA ALA A 371 -4.31 0.22 7.32
C ALA A 371 -4.27 0.41 8.86
N GLY A 372 -5.26 1.13 9.38
CA GLY A 372 -5.35 1.62 10.76
C GLY A 372 -4.77 3.02 10.91
N THR A 373 -5.50 3.92 11.57
CA THR A 373 -5.04 5.30 11.78
C THR A 373 -3.79 5.35 12.68
N SER A 374 -3.07 6.47 12.65
CA SER A 374 -1.93 6.72 13.55
C SER A 374 -2.30 6.49 15.02
N GLU A 375 -3.51 6.83 15.43
CA GLU A 375 -4.02 6.64 16.79
C GLU A 375 -4.23 5.15 17.11
N ILE A 376 -4.81 4.38 16.18
CA ILE A 376 -4.99 2.93 16.33
C ILE A 376 -3.65 2.21 16.41
N ARG A 377 -2.66 2.62 15.62
CA ARG A 377 -1.30 2.06 15.68
C ARG A 377 -0.64 2.33 17.03
N ARG A 378 -0.76 3.58 17.56
CA ARG A 378 -0.26 3.92 18.91
C ARG A 378 -0.92 3.11 20.00
N MET A 379 -2.24 3.00 19.96
CA MET A 379 -3.01 2.17 20.89
C MET A 379 -2.54 0.70 20.85
N LEU A 380 -2.36 0.14 19.65
CA LEU A 380 -1.91 -1.23 19.48
C LEU A 380 -0.50 -1.42 20.05
N ILE A 381 0.45 -0.57 19.68
CA ILE A 381 1.84 -0.64 20.16
C ILE A 381 1.88 -0.57 21.70
N GLY A 382 1.20 0.44 22.28
CA GLY A 382 1.18 0.63 23.73
C GLY A 382 0.57 -0.57 24.46
N ARG A 383 -0.51 -1.15 23.92
CA ARG A 383 -1.14 -2.34 24.49
C ARG A 383 -0.23 -3.56 24.43
N GLU A 384 0.37 -3.86 23.26
CA GLU A 384 1.28 -5.02 23.10
C GLU A 384 2.48 -4.93 24.06
N ILE A 385 3.09 -3.73 24.19
CA ILE A 385 4.17 -3.50 25.15
C ILE A 385 3.71 -3.75 26.58
N PHE A 386 2.55 -3.17 26.98
CA PHE A 386 2.01 -3.35 28.32
C PHE A 386 1.69 -4.81 28.66
N GLU A 387 1.07 -5.54 27.71
CA GLU A 387 0.71 -6.95 27.92
C GLU A 387 1.94 -7.87 28.00
N LYS A 388 3.00 -7.59 27.24
CA LYS A 388 4.24 -8.38 27.22
C LYS A 388 5.17 -8.11 28.42
N THR A 389 4.99 -6.99 29.12
CA THR A 389 5.81 -6.59 30.28
C THR A 389 5.10 -6.76 31.62
N ARG A 390 3.93 -7.40 31.64
CA ARG A 390 3.06 -7.59 32.80
C ARG A 390 3.48 -8.75 33.71
#